data_17facf8fe60279b8f8fb7714b0befe5d
#
_entry.id   17facf8fe60279b8f8fb7714b0befe5d
#
_cell.length_a   1.000
_cell.length_b   1.000
_cell.length_c   1.000
_cell.angle_alpha   90.00
_cell.angle_beta   90.00
_cell.angle_gamma   90.00
#
_symmetry.space_group_name_H-M   'P 1'
#
loop_
_entity.id
_entity.type
_entity.pdbx_description
1 polymer ?
#
loop_
_entity_poly.entity_id
_entity_poly.type
_entity_poly.pdbx_seq_one_letter_code
_entity_poly.pdbx_strand_id
1 'polypeptide(L)'
;MPHPHAEEATFTLKNASFEVPGRTLLQPLSLTFPPGKVTGLIGHNGSGKSTLLKMLGRHHAASSGEVLLNQQPVGRWNSKAFARQVAYLPQQLPAAEGMTVRELVAIGRYPWHGALGRFGQEDRDRVEDAIAQVGLNPFAGRLVDSLSGGERQRAWLAMMVAQNSRCLLLDEPTSALDIAHQVEVLTLIKALSQQHGLTVIAVLHDINMAARYCDHLVALRQGAMIAEGDAEAIMQAEVLGAIYGIPMGILPHPQGGAPVSFVC
;
A
#
# COMPACT_ATOMS: atom_id res chain seq x y z
N MET A 1 -13.76 16.66 -16.96
CA MET A 1 -12.64 17.59 -17.23
C MET A 1 -11.39 16.95 -16.61
N PRO A 2 -10.28 16.79 -17.33
CA PRO A 2 -9.04 16.32 -16.74
C PRO A 2 -8.60 17.32 -15.69
N HIS A 3 -8.35 16.85 -14.47
CA HIS A 3 -7.77 17.66 -13.41
C HIS A 3 -6.41 18.20 -13.86
N PRO A 4 -6.08 19.49 -13.61
CA PRO A 4 -4.76 20.00 -13.88
C PRO A 4 -3.74 19.12 -13.14
N HIS A 5 -2.60 18.85 -13.77
CA HIS A 5 -1.50 18.01 -13.32
C HIS A 5 -1.24 18.16 -11.81
N ALA A 6 -1.93 17.38 -11.00
CA ALA A 6 -1.67 17.31 -9.59
C ALA A 6 -0.37 16.55 -9.45
N GLU A 7 0.63 17.16 -8.83
CA GLU A 7 1.93 16.54 -8.55
C GLU A 7 1.74 15.16 -7.93
N GLU A 8 2.24 14.13 -8.61
CA GLU A 8 2.19 12.74 -8.14
C GLU A 8 3.00 12.63 -6.86
N ALA A 9 2.51 11.88 -5.87
CA ALA A 9 3.23 11.70 -4.62
C ALA A 9 4.47 10.83 -4.84
N THR A 10 5.64 11.39 -4.65
CA THR A 10 6.92 10.70 -4.79
C THR A 10 7.61 10.57 -3.45
N PHE A 11 7.81 9.32 -2.99
CA PHE A 11 8.64 9.04 -1.84
C PHE A 11 10.09 8.78 -2.24
N THR A 12 11.02 9.39 -1.50
CA THR A 12 12.46 9.17 -1.66
C THR A 12 13.09 8.94 -0.28
N LEU A 13 13.88 7.89 -0.16
CA LEU A 13 14.76 7.64 0.98
C LEU A 13 16.18 8.02 0.61
N LYS A 14 16.89 8.69 1.53
CA LYS A 14 18.31 9.05 1.41
C LYS A 14 19.08 8.49 2.59
N ASN A 15 19.75 7.35 2.40
CA ASN A 15 20.47 6.62 3.44
C ASN A 15 19.65 6.43 4.72
N ALA A 16 18.33 6.21 4.56
CA ALA A 16 17.42 6.08 5.69
C ALA A 16 17.58 4.71 6.34
N SER A 17 17.75 4.69 7.66
CA SER A 17 17.81 3.47 8.47
C SER A 17 16.83 3.50 9.62
N PHE A 18 16.57 2.33 10.20
CA PHE A 18 15.77 2.24 11.42
C PHE A 18 16.35 1.21 12.38
N GLU A 19 16.59 1.66 13.60
CA GLU A 19 17.18 0.88 14.67
C GLU A 19 16.29 0.90 15.91
N VAL A 20 16.30 -0.20 16.63
CA VAL A 20 15.77 -0.33 17.98
C VAL A 20 16.90 -0.78 18.92
N PRO A 21 16.78 -0.66 20.24
CA PRO A 21 17.82 -1.08 21.16
C PRO A 21 18.35 -2.48 20.84
N GLY A 22 19.63 -2.57 20.49
CA GLY A 22 20.34 -3.82 20.20
C GLY A 22 20.09 -4.43 18.80
N ARG A 23 19.30 -3.79 17.91
CA ARG A 23 19.01 -4.36 16.60
C ARG A 23 18.73 -3.31 15.53
N THR A 24 19.36 -3.44 14.37
CA THR A 24 19.00 -2.72 13.15
C THR A 24 17.89 -3.48 12.41
N LEU A 25 16.74 -2.84 12.22
CA LEU A 25 15.59 -3.42 11.52
C LEU A 25 15.56 -3.04 10.04
N LEU A 26 16.13 -1.88 9.69
CA LEU A 26 16.33 -1.45 8.31
C LEU A 26 17.74 -0.85 8.19
N GLN A 27 18.56 -1.45 7.34
CA GLN A 27 19.90 -0.96 7.00
C GLN A 27 19.80 0.36 6.23
N PRO A 28 20.84 1.20 6.20
CA PRO A 28 20.84 2.41 5.39
C PRO A 28 20.48 2.11 3.94
N LEU A 29 19.41 2.74 3.48
CA LEU A 29 18.80 2.45 2.18
C LEU A 29 18.49 3.76 1.47
N SER A 30 18.82 3.84 0.17
CA SER A 30 18.44 4.92 -0.72
C SER A 30 17.58 4.36 -1.85
N LEU A 31 16.37 4.91 -2.01
CA LEU A 31 15.35 4.40 -2.93
C LEU A 31 14.39 5.53 -3.30
N THR A 32 13.95 5.58 -4.54
CA THR A 32 12.85 6.45 -4.98
C THR A 32 11.73 5.58 -5.53
N PHE A 33 10.54 5.69 -4.95
CA PHE A 33 9.36 4.99 -5.43
C PHE A 33 8.82 5.66 -6.69
N PRO A 34 8.57 4.90 -7.78
CA PRO A 34 8.01 5.47 -9.00
C PRO A 34 6.59 5.99 -8.75
N PRO A 35 6.32 7.28 -9.06
CA PRO A 35 5.01 7.87 -8.85
C PRO A 35 3.96 7.26 -9.79
N GLY A 36 2.69 7.23 -9.35
CA GLY A 36 1.57 6.71 -10.14
C GLY A 36 1.65 5.22 -10.46
N LYS A 37 2.49 4.46 -9.74
CA LYS A 37 2.72 3.03 -9.93
C LYS A 37 2.39 2.25 -8.68
N VAL A 38 2.11 0.95 -8.86
CA VAL A 38 1.98 -0.01 -7.76
C VAL A 38 3.35 -0.64 -7.49
N THR A 39 3.94 -0.35 -6.33
CA THR A 39 5.19 -0.97 -5.87
C THR A 39 4.89 -2.02 -4.82
N GLY A 40 5.37 -3.25 -5.05
CA GLY A 40 5.31 -4.35 -4.09
C GLY A 40 6.59 -4.42 -3.25
N LEU A 41 6.47 -4.38 -1.93
CA LEU A 41 7.55 -4.70 -1.00
C LEU A 41 7.51 -6.20 -0.72
N ILE A 42 8.56 -6.93 -1.09
CA ILE A 42 8.65 -8.39 -1.02
C ILE A 42 9.85 -8.86 -0.17
N GLY A 43 9.84 -10.11 0.24
CA GLY A 43 10.87 -10.75 1.08
C GLY A 43 10.27 -11.53 2.24
N HIS A 44 11.10 -12.30 2.95
CA HIS A 44 10.63 -13.13 4.07
C HIS A 44 10.13 -12.30 5.27
N ASN A 45 9.49 -12.98 6.23
CA ASN A 45 9.04 -12.33 7.47
C ASN A 45 10.24 -11.77 8.25
N GLY A 46 10.08 -10.58 8.81
CA GLY A 46 11.16 -9.89 9.52
C GLY A 46 12.23 -9.26 8.63
N SER A 47 12.04 -9.18 7.31
CA SER A 47 13.01 -8.55 6.40
C SER A 47 13.02 -7.03 6.41
N GLY A 48 12.10 -6.37 7.14
CA GLY A 48 12.05 -4.90 7.25
C GLY A 48 10.94 -4.22 6.44
N LYS A 49 10.10 -4.96 5.68
CA LYS A 49 9.03 -4.40 4.81
C LYS A 49 8.06 -3.48 5.54
N SER A 50 7.41 -3.98 6.61
CA SER A 50 6.47 -3.18 7.40
C SER A 50 7.16 -2.04 8.16
N THR A 51 8.44 -2.21 8.54
CA THR A 51 9.25 -1.13 9.12
C THR A 51 9.44 -0.01 8.11
N LEU A 52 9.86 -0.34 6.88
CA LEU A 52 9.98 0.63 5.79
C LEU A 52 8.64 1.34 5.53
N LEU A 53 7.55 0.57 5.41
CA LEU A 53 6.23 1.14 5.17
C LEU A 53 5.79 2.09 6.30
N LYS A 54 6.07 1.72 7.57
CA LYS A 54 5.79 2.57 8.75
C LYS A 54 6.63 3.84 8.78
N MET A 55 7.87 3.80 8.27
CA MET A 55 8.69 5.02 8.12
C MET A 55 8.10 5.96 7.07
N LEU A 56 7.65 5.44 5.92
CA LEU A 56 6.94 6.23 4.90
C LEU A 56 5.66 6.86 5.48
N GLY A 57 4.89 6.10 6.26
CA GLY A 57 3.67 6.53 6.94
C GLY A 57 3.87 7.43 8.16
N ARG A 58 5.11 7.80 8.53
CA ARG A 58 5.46 8.60 9.74
C ARG A 58 5.11 7.92 11.07
N HIS A 59 4.90 6.60 11.09
CA HIS A 59 4.74 5.85 12.34
C HIS A 59 6.08 5.59 13.03
N HIS A 60 7.16 5.60 12.25
CA HIS A 60 8.54 5.51 12.74
C HIS A 60 9.37 6.64 12.12
N ALA A 61 10.11 7.37 12.98
CA ALA A 61 11.13 8.30 12.51
C ALA A 61 12.38 7.51 12.09
N ALA A 62 13.03 7.91 11.00
CA ALA A 62 14.32 7.35 10.64
C ALA A 62 15.35 7.55 11.74
N SER A 63 16.14 6.52 12.06
CA SER A 63 17.25 6.62 13.02
C SER A 63 18.45 7.34 12.42
N SER A 64 18.67 7.20 11.10
CA SER A 64 19.61 8.00 10.32
C SER A 64 19.07 8.23 8.90
N GLY A 65 19.67 9.18 8.18
CA GLY A 65 19.22 9.57 6.85
C GLY A 65 17.87 10.28 6.85
N GLU A 66 17.20 10.30 5.72
CA GLU A 66 15.95 11.05 5.54
C GLU A 66 14.92 10.27 4.73
N VAL A 67 13.65 10.43 5.10
CA VAL A 67 12.49 10.04 4.29
C VAL A 67 11.82 11.31 3.79
N LEU A 68 11.70 11.43 2.49
CA LEU A 68 11.13 12.60 1.82
C LEU A 68 9.83 12.23 1.11
N LEU A 69 8.85 13.11 1.17
CA LEU A 69 7.65 13.11 0.31
C LEU A 69 7.67 14.41 -0.49
N ASN A 70 7.69 14.32 -1.82
CA ASN A 70 7.80 15.46 -2.73
C ASN A 70 8.97 16.39 -2.33
N GLN A 71 10.17 15.81 -2.14
CA GLN A 71 11.42 16.49 -1.74
C GLN A 71 11.39 17.15 -0.34
N GLN A 72 10.29 17.06 0.40
CA GLN A 72 10.18 17.58 1.76
C GLN A 72 10.27 16.45 2.79
N PRO A 73 11.11 16.56 3.83
CA PRO A 73 11.16 15.57 4.90
C PRO A 73 9.78 15.31 5.50
N VAL A 74 9.40 14.03 5.60
CA VAL A 74 8.06 13.63 6.08
C VAL A 74 7.75 14.18 7.48
N GLY A 75 8.78 14.33 8.33
CA GLY A 75 8.65 14.90 9.68
C GLY A 75 8.26 16.39 9.70
N ARG A 76 8.48 17.13 8.61
CA ARG A 76 8.14 18.56 8.50
C ARG A 76 6.72 18.83 7.98
N TRP A 77 6.02 17.80 7.51
CA TRP A 77 4.64 17.96 7.07
C TRP A 77 3.70 18.19 8.25
N ASN A 78 2.78 19.13 8.11
CA ASN A 78 1.61 19.21 9.00
C ASN A 78 0.80 17.93 8.88
N SER A 79 0.30 17.38 10.00
CA SER A 79 -0.41 16.08 10.03
C SER A 79 -1.62 16.03 9.09
N LYS A 80 -2.40 17.12 9.02
CA LYS A 80 -3.56 17.21 8.14
C LYS A 80 -3.16 17.28 6.66
N ALA A 81 -2.11 18.08 6.34
CA ALA A 81 -1.57 18.16 4.99
C ALA A 81 -0.96 16.81 4.55
N PHE A 82 -0.23 16.12 5.44
CA PHE A 82 0.30 14.80 5.17
C PHE A 82 -0.81 13.78 4.90
N ALA A 83 -1.86 13.75 5.71
CA ALA A 83 -3.00 12.85 5.53
C ALA A 83 -3.81 13.14 4.24
N ARG A 84 -3.69 14.32 3.64
CA ARG A 84 -4.23 14.60 2.29
C ARG A 84 -3.33 14.07 1.17
N GLN A 85 -2.08 13.74 1.47
CA GLN A 85 -1.15 13.16 0.50
C GLN A 85 -1.06 11.65 0.64
N VAL A 86 -1.13 11.11 1.86
CA VAL A 86 -0.83 9.72 2.16
C VAL A 86 -1.94 9.11 3.01
N ALA A 87 -2.50 7.99 2.56
CA ALA A 87 -3.37 7.12 3.34
C ALA A 87 -2.59 5.85 3.73
N TYR A 88 -2.83 5.33 4.93
CA TYR A 88 -2.15 4.15 5.46
C TYR A 88 -3.16 3.10 5.94
N LEU A 89 -3.03 1.87 5.44
CA LEU A 89 -3.80 0.71 5.88
C LEU A 89 -2.88 -0.21 6.68
N PRO A 90 -3.12 -0.39 7.99
CA PRO A 90 -2.34 -1.31 8.80
C PRO A 90 -2.71 -2.77 8.51
N GLN A 91 -1.78 -3.69 8.82
CA GLN A 91 -1.99 -5.14 8.70
C GLN A 91 -3.21 -5.63 9.51
N GLN A 92 -3.34 -5.15 10.74
CA GLN A 92 -4.52 -5.40 11.55
C GLN A 92 -5.46 -4.21 11.41
N LEU A 93 -6.60 -4.46 10.78
CA LEU A 93 -7.62 -3.42 10.62
C LEU A 93 -8.15 -2.98 11.99
N PRO A 94 -8.27 -1.67 12.24
CA PRO A 94 -8.88 -1.18 13.48
C PRO A 94 -10.32 -1.67 13.64
N ALA A 95 -10.79 -1.76 14.87
CA ALA A 95 -12.19 -2.07 15.14
C ALA A 95 -13.10 -0.94 14.58
N ALA A 96 -14.19 -1.34 13.94
CA ALA A 96 -15.22 -0.45 13.42
C ALA A 96 -16.60 -0.83 13.99
N GLU A 97 -16.59 -1.24 15.27
CA GLU A 97 -17.79 -1.74 15.97
C GLU A 97 -18.94 -0.77 15.91
N GLY A 98 -20.11 -1.27 15.50
CA GLY A 98 -21.34 -0.50 15.42
C GLY A 98 -21.39 0.50 14.25
N MET A 99 -20.35 0.60 13.42
CA MET A 99 -20.35 1.48 12.25
C MET A 99 -20.89 0.77 11.02
N THR A 100 -21.68 1.50 10.23
CA THR A 100 -22.03 1.10 8.87
C THR A 100 -20.82 1.31 7.92
N VAL A 101 -20.85 0.66 6.75
CA VAL A 101 -19.84 0.88 5.70
C VAL A 101 -19.74 2.37 5.35
N ARG A 102 -20.89 3.05 5.17
CA ARG A 102 -20.93 4.48 4.85
C ARG A 102 -20.27 5.34 5.93
N GLU A 103 -20.52 5.05 7.20
CA GLU A 103 -19.91 5.78 8.32
C GLU A 103 -18.40 5.55 8.39
N LEU A 104 -17.92 4.31 8.19
CA LEU A 104 -16.50 4.00 8.11
C LEU A 104 -15.84 4.80 6.96
N VAL A 105 -16.45 4.77 5.77
CA VAL A 105 -15.89 5.46 4.59
C VAL A 105 -15.88 6.97 4.80
N ALA A 106 -16.89 7.53 5.50
CA ALA A 106 -16.94 8.95 5.82
C ALA A 106 -15.79 9.42 6.71
N ILE A 107 -15.22 8.54 7.56
CA ILE A 107 -14.02 8.86 8.37
C ILE A 107 -12.85 9.27 7.47
N GLY A 108 -12.74 8.70 6.27
CA GLY A 108 -11.71 9.07 5.29
C GLY A 108 -11.71 10.55 4.92
N ARG A 109 -12.84 11.26 5.11
CA ARG A 109 -12.95 12.70 4.82
C ARG A 109 -12.39 13.60 5.92
N TYR A 110 -12.05 13.05 7.09
CA TYR A 110 -11.54 13.82 8.23
C TYR A 110 -10.38 14.78 7.91
N PRO A 111 -9.38 14.44 7.09
CA PRO A 111 -8.30 15.37 6.75
C PRO A 111 -8.76 16.64 6.04
N TRP A 112 -9.95 16.63 5.42
CA TRP A 112 -10.46 17.74 4.63
C TRP A 112 -11.23 18.75 5.46
N HIS A 113 -12.11 18.30 6.36
CA HIS A 113 -12.89 19.20 7.22
C HIS A 113 -12.36 19.26 8.67
N GLY A 114 -11.71 18.20 9.20
CA GLY A 114 -11.27 18.13 10.59
C GLY A 114 -12.43 18.01 11.57
N ALA A 115 -12.13 18.08 12.89
CA ALA A 115 -13.12 17.87 13.95
C ALA A 115 -14.20 18.94 14.04
N LEU A 116 -13.89 20.18 13.65
CA LEU A 116 -14.82 21.33 13.74
C LEU A 116 -15.39 21.74 12.37
N GLY A 117 -14.95 21.10 11.29
CA GLY A 117 -15.46 21.37 9.95
C GLY A 117 -16.82 20.72 9.71
N ARG A 118 -17.56 21.25 8.75
CA ARG A 118 -18.87 20.68 8.37
C ARG A 118 -18.65 19.63 7.29
N PHE A 119 -19.22 18.44 7.49
CA PHE A 119 -19.34 17.41 6.47
C PHE A 119 -20.39 17.87 5.42
N GLY A 120 -19.88 18.28 4.25
CA GLY A 120 -20.69 18.91 3.20
C GLY A 120 -21.21 17.94 2.15
N GLN A 121 -21.79 18.50 1.06
CA GLN A 121 -22.27 17.70 -0.06
C GLN A 121 -21.11 17.04 -0.80
N GLU A 122 -20.01 17.76 -1.03
CA GLU A 122 -18.81 17.18 -1.65
C GLU A 122 -18.28 15.96 -0.89
N ASP A 123 -18.28 16.00 0.45
CA ASP A 123 -17.85 14.85 1.26
C ASP A 123 -18.78 13.66 1.08
N ARG A 124 -20.10 13.90 1.01
CA ARG A 124 -21.11 12.85 0.75
C ARG A 124 -20.88 12.23 -0.63
N ASP A 125 -20.69 13.03 -1.66
CA ASP A 125 -20.47 12.57 -3.02
C ASP A 125 -19.20 11.72 -3.10
N ARG A 126 -18.11 12.16 -2.45
CA ARG A 126 -16.85 11.39 -2.36
C ARG A 126 -17.01 10.06 -1.64
N VAL A 127 -17.84 10.00 -0.61
CA VAL A 127 -18.13 8.76 0.13
C VAL A 127 -18.89 7.78 -0.75
N GLU A 128 -19.96 8.23 -1.41
CA GLU A 128 -20.76 7.36 -2.30
C GLU A 128 -19.93 6.89 -3.51
N ASP A 129 -19.12 7.78 -4.11
CA ASP A 129 -18.20 7.42 -5.20
C ASP A 129 -17.19 6.37 -4.76
N ALA A 130 -16.59 6.52 -3.57
CA ALA A 130 -15.63 5.56 -3.04
C ALA A 130 -16.26 4.18 -2.78
N ILE A 131 -17.47 4.14 -2.23
CA ILE A 131 -18.23 2.90 -2.00
C ILE A 131 -18.55 2.23 -3.35
N ALA A 132 -18.92 3.01 -4.37
CA ALA A 132 -19.20 2.50 -5.71
C ALA A 132 -17.95 1.91 -6.36
N GLN A 133 -16.81 2.60 -6.27
CA GLN A 133 -15.53 2.15 -6.86
C GLN A 133 -15.04 0.80 -6.33
N VAL A 134 -15.35 0.48 -5.08
CA VAL A 134 -14.99 -0.83 -4.48
C VAL A 134 -16.12 -1.86 -4.56
N GLY A 135 -17.24 -1.55 -5.24
CA GLY A 135 -18.37 -2.47 -5.45
C GLY A 135 -19.17 -2.76 -4.19
N LEU A 136 -19.24 -1.82 -3.21
CA LEU A 136 -19.93 -2.02 -1.92
C LEU A 136 -21.27 -1.30 -1.83
N ASN A 137 -21.86 -0.78 -2.93
CA ASN A 137 -23.17 -0.12 -2.91
C ASN A 137 -24.27 -0.92 -2.20
N PRO A 138 -24.44 -2.25 -2.43
CA PRO A 138 -25.47 -3.03 -1.74
C PRO A 138 -25.25 -3.15 -0.23
N PHE A 139 -24.05 -2.87 0.24
CA PHE A 139 -23.61 -3.03 1.63
C PHE A 139 -23.45 -1.70 2.38
N ALA A 140 -23.67 -0.56 1.72
CA ALA A 140 -23.38 0.77 2.27
C ALA A 140 -24.04 1.04 3.64
N GLY A 141 -25.24 0.51 3.88
CA GLY A 141 -25.96 0.61 5.16
C GLY A 141 -25.73 -0.57 6.12
N ARG A 142 -24.93 -1.58 5.76
CA ARG A 142 -24.63 -2.70 6.64
C ARG A 142 -23.56 -2.36 7.66
N LEU A 143 -23.61 -3.01 8.81
CA LEU A 143 -22.55 -2.92 9.81
C LEU A 143 -21.27 -3.58 9.28
N VAL A 144 -20.13 -2.94 9.50
CA VAL A 144 -18.80 -3.43 9.07
C VAL A 144 -18.50 -4.82 9.67
N ASP A 145 -18.94 -5.06 10.90
CA ASP A 145 -18.73 -6.33 11.60
C ASP A 145 -19.53 -7.48 10.99
N SER A 146 -20.60 -7.20 10.23
CA SER A 146 -21.41 -8.21 9.55
C SER A 146 -20.88 -8.61 8.18
N LEU A 147 -19.80 -7.98 7.71
CA LEU A 147 -19.19 -8.22 6.42
C LEU A 147 -18.27 -9.45 6.44
N SER A 148 -18.15 -10.12 5.30
CA SER A 148 -17.07 -11.10 5.08
C SER A 148 -15.69 -10.42 5.14
N GLY A 149 -14.62 -11.22 5.27
CA GLY A 149 -13.24 -10.68 5.30
C GLY A 149 -12.89 -9.83 4.08
N GLY A 150 -13.25 -10.29 2.88
CA GLY A 150 -13.01 -9.56 1.63
C GLY A 150 -13.85 -8.28 1.52
N GLU A 151 -15.13 -8.32 1.89
CA GLU A 151 -15.99 -7.14 1.93
C GLU A 151 -15.48 -6.10 2.94
N ARG A 152 -15.04 -6.55 4.11
CA ARG A 152 -14.44 -5.69 5.14
C ARG A 152 -13.16 -5.03 4.63
N GLN A 153 -12.29 -5.79 3.97
CA GLN A 153 -11.07 -5.24 3.36
C GLN A 153 -11.40 -4.17 2.32
N ARG A 154 -12.40 -4.41 1.45
CA ARG A 154 -12.86 -3.41 0.48
C ARG A 154 -13.48 -2.18 1.15
N ALA A 155 -14.16 -2.32 2.30
CA ALA A 155 -14.70 -1.17 3.04
C ALA A 155 -13.58 -0.25 3.56
N TRP A 156 -12.50 -0.81 4.09
CA TRP A 156 -11.33 -0.05 4.49
C TRP A 156 -10.61 0.60 3.30
N LEU A 157 -10.51 -0.09 2.15
CA LEU A 157 -10.00 0.52 0.91
C LEU A 157 -10.89 1.67 0.44
N ALA A 158 -12.24 1.53 0.54
CA ALA A 158 -13.16 2.63 0.23
C ALA A 158 -12.91 3.87 1.12
N MET A 159 -12.67 3.67 2.41
CA MET A 159 -12.29 4.77 3.31
C MET A 159 -11.02 5.49 2.83
N MET A 160 -10.00 4.74 2.40
CA MET A 160 -8.77 5.32 1.85
C MET A 160 -9.01 6.05 0.52
N VAL A 161 -9.87 5.51 -0.35
CA VAL A 161 -10.28 6.18 -1.60
C VAL A 161 -11.02 7.49 -1.30
N ALA A 162 -11.97 7.47 -0.35
CA ALA A 162 -12.70 8.66 0.09
C ALA A 162 -11.76 9.73 0.68
N GLN A 163 -10.64 9.33 1.31
CA GLN A 163 -9.62 10.24 1.80
C GLN A 163 -9.02 11.08 0.65
N ASN A 164 -9.11 10.61 -0.60
CA ASN A 164 -8.63 11.31 -1.79
C ASN A 164 -7.15 11.72 -1.66
N SER A 165 -6.33 10.82 -1.13
CA SER A 165 -4.88 10.97 -1.04
C SER A 165 -4.20 10.66 -2.37
N ARG A 166 -2.92 11.01 -2.51
CA ARG A 166 -2.11 10.76 -3.71
C ARG A 166 -1.29 9.47 -3.62
N CYS A 167 -1.12 8.95 -2.39
CA CYS A 167 -0.39 7.73 -2.14
C CYS A 167 -1.14 6.84 -1.15
N LEU A 168 -1.18 5.53 -1.44
CA LEU A 168 -1.70 4.50 -0.56
C LEU A 168 -0.54 3.65 -0.05
N LEU A 169 -0.41 3.53 1.26
CA LEU A 169 0.52 2.63 1.94
C LEU A 169 -0.28 1.47 2.52
N LEU A 170 -0.02 0.25 2.06
CA LEU A 170 -0.82 -0.93 2.39
C LEU A 170 0.05 -1.99 3.06
N ASP A 171 -0.17 -2.24 4.34
CA ASP A 171 0.58 -3.25 5.10
C ASP A 171 -0.17 -4.59 5.05
N GLU A 172 0.26 -5.50 4.17
CA GLU A 172 -0.32 -6.83 3.95
C GLU A 172 -1.84 -6.82 3.66
N PRO A 173 -2.30 -6.10 2.64
CA PRO A 173 -3.74 -5.92 2.41
C PRO A 173 -4.50 -7.20 2.05
N THR A 174 -3.81 -8.32 1.87
CA THR A 174 -4.41 -9.60 1.45
C THR A 174 -4.15 -10.77 2.40
N SER A 175 -3.47 -10.54 3.55
CA SER A 175 -2.94 -11.61 4.41
C SER A 175 -4.00 -12.54 5.04
N ALA A 176 -5.22 -12.07 5.23
CA ALA A 176 -6.31 -12.83 5.86
C ALA A 176 -7.39 -13.29 4.87
N LEU A 177 -7.11 -13.24 3.57
CA LEU A 177 -8.08 -13.51 2.51
C LEU A 177 -7.76 -14.82 1.79
N ASP A 178 -8.79 -15.52 1.31
CA ASP A 178 -8.60 -16.61 0.36
C ASP A 178 -8.15 -16.09 -1.01
N ILE A 179 -7.69 -17.00 -1.87
CA ILE A 179 -7.09 -16.67 -3.17
C ILE A 179 -8.02 -15.82 -4.05
N ALA A 180 -9.33 -16.11 -4.06
CA ALA A 180 -10.28 -15.37 -4.89
C ALA A 180 -10.37 -13.91 -4.44
N HIS A 181 -10.52 -13.68 -3.14
CA HIS A 181 -10.58 -12.34 -2.56
C HIS A 181 -9.24 -11.60 -2.64
N GLN A 182 -8.09 -12.30 -2.56
CA GLN A 182 -6.77 -11.69 -2.81
C GLN A 182 -6.68 -11.12 -4.23
N VAL A 183 -7.11 -11.90 -5.24
CA VAL A 183 -7.15 -11.46 -6.64
C VAL A 183 -8.06 -10.25 -6.82
N GLU A 184 -9.26 -10.27 -6.23
CA GLU A 184 -10.20 -9.14 -6.27
C GLU A 184 -9.58 -7.86 -5.71
N VAL A 185 -8.98 -7.93 -4.50
CA VAL A 185 -8.37 -6.78 -3.83
C VAL A 185 -7.17 -6.24 -4.61
N LEU A 186 -6.28 -7.10 -5.11
CA LEU A 186 -5.13 -6.66 -5.90
C LEU A 186 -5.54 -6.07 -7.26
N THR A 187 -6.55 -6.65 -7.89
CA THR A 187 -7.12 -6.10 -9.14
C THR A 187 -7.72 -4.71 -8.89
N LEU A 188 -8.45 -4.54 -7.79
CA LEU A 188 -9.01 -3.25 -7.39
C LEU A 188 -7.90 -2.22 -7.12
N ILE A 189 -6.86 -2.58 -6.37
CA ILE A 189 -5.73 -1.69 -6.08
C ILE A 189 -5.04 -1.24 -7.38
N LYS A 190 -4.80 -2.16 -8.31
CA LYS A 190 -4.20 -1.86 -9.61
C LYS A 190 -5.09 -0.93 -10.44
N ALA A 191 -6.39 -1.20 -10.48
CA ALA A 191 -7.36 -0.36 -11.19
C ALA A 191 -7.42 1.06 -10.61
N LEU A 192 -7.47 1.20 -9.28
CA LEU A 192 -7.44 2.51 -8.60
C LEU A 192 -6.17 3.30 -8.92
N SER A 193 -4.99 2.64 -8.90
CA SER A 193 -3.73 3.27 -9.28
C SER A 193 -3.78 3.79 -10.71
N GLN A 194 -4.18 2.96 -11.67
CA GLN A 194 -4.23 3.32 -13.09
C GLN A 194 -5.26 4.41 -13.41
N GLN A 195 -6.46 4.34 -12.81
CA GLN A 195 -7.54 5.29 -13.09
C GLN A 195 -7.30 6.68 -12.48
N HIS A 196 -6.65 6.74 -11.32
CA HIS A 196 -6.48 7.98 -10.55
C HIS A 196 -5.04 8.47 -10.48
N GLY A 197 -4.08 7.77 -11.11
CA GLY A 197 -2.65 8.10 -11.01
C GLY A 197 -2.11 7.98 -9.58
N LEU A 198 -2.66 7.04 -8.78
CA LEU A 198 -2.25 6.87 -7.40
C LEU A 198 -0.92 6.12 -7.30
N THR A 199 0.00 6.65 -6.52
CA THR A 199 1.15 5.88 -6.06
C THR A 199 0.69 4.89 -5.00
N VAL A 200 0.99 3.60 -5.18
CA VAL A 200 0.66 2.57 -4.19
C VAL A 200 1.94 1.85 -3.78
N ILE A 201 2.15 1.71 -2.47
CA ILE A 201 3.25 0.92 -1.91
C ILE A 201 2.63 -0.13 -0.99
N ALA A 202 2.74 -1.41 -1.36
CA ALA A 202 2.08 -2.50 -0.66
C ALA A 202 3.07 -3.57 -0.21
N VAL A 203 2.97 -4.02 1.05
CA VAL A 203 3.67 -5.21 1.52
C VAL A 203 2.91 -6.44 1.03
N LEU A 204 3.58 -7.31 0.28
CA LEU A 204 3.01 -8.54 -0.25
C LEU A 204 3.87 -9.75 0.13
N HIS A 205 3.21 -10.89 0.44
CA HIS A 205 3.90 -12.13 0.79
C HIS A 205 4.08 -13.06 -0.40
N ASP A 206 3.08 -13.12 -1.27
CA ASP A 206 3.11 -13.98 -2.46
C ASP A 206 3.82 -13.25 -3.60
N ILE A 207 4.99 -13.79 -3.99
CA ILE A 207 5.81 -13.23 -5.06
C ILE A 207 5.14 -13.33 -6.42
N ASN A 208 4.35 -14.39 -6.67
CA ASN A 208 3.65 -14.54 -7.95
C ASN A 208 2.52 -13.51 -8.07
N MET A 209 1.81 -13.24 -6.97
CA MET A 209 0.83 -12.15 -6.91
C MET A 209 1.51 -10.79 -7.06
N ALA A 210 2.64 -10.55 -6.38
CA ALA A 210 3.39 -9.31 -6.51
C ALA A 210 3.86 -9.08 -7.95
N ALA A 211 4.43 -10.08 -8.61
CA ALA A 211 4.89 -10.01 -10.00
C ALA A 211 3.74 -9.73 -10.99
N ARG A 212 2.54 -10.22 -10.70
CA ARG A 212 1.36 -10.06 -11.57
C ARG A 212 0.70 -8.69 -11.44
N TYR A 213 0.64 -8.14 -10.22
CA TYR A 213 -0.17 -6.96 -9.93
C TYR A 213 0.63 -5.68 -9.71
N CYS A 214 1.94 -5.77 -9.37
CA CYS A 214 2.78 -4.60 -9.19
C CYS A 214 3.51 -4.23 -10.48
N ASP A 215 3.73 -2.93 -10.65
CA ASP A 215 4.53 -2.37 -11.76
C ASP A 215 6.01 -2.35 -11.41
N HIS A 216 6.32 -2.32 -10.10
CA HIS A 216 7.66 -2.27 -9.54
C HIS A 216 7.74 -3.12 -8.28
N LEU A 217 8.87 -3.75 -8.03
CA LEU A 217 9.12 -4.60 -6.88
C LEU A 217 10.38 -4.15 -6.16
N VAL A 218 10.32 -4.13 -4.83
CA VAL A 218 11.48 -3.86 -3.96
C VAL A 218 11.62 -5.03 -3.00
N ALA A 219 12.75 -5.74 -3.11
CA ALA A 219 13.03 -6.93 -2.33
C ALA A 219 13.92 -6.63 -1.13
N LEU A 220 13.47 -6.99 0.06
CA LEU A 220 14.20 -6.80 1.31
C LEU A 220 14.57 -8.14 1.94
N ARG A 221 15.80 -8.23 2.46
CA ARG A 221 16.29 -9.33 3.30
C ARG A 221 17.13 -8.80 4.44
N GLN A 222 16.81 -9.18 5.68
CA GLN A 222 17.53 -8.76 6.89
C GLN A 222 17.76 -7.24 7.00
N GLY A 223 16.74 -6.47 6.62
CA GLY A 223 16.79 -5.01 6.63
C GLY A 223 17.50 -4.36 5.45
N ALA A 224 18.15 -5.11 4.57
CA ALA A 224 18.82 -4.59 3.39
C ALA A 224 17.97 -4.76 2.13
N MET A 225 18.08 -3.84 1.19
CA MET A 225 17.53 -3.99 -0.16
C MET A 225 18.44 -4.92 -0.97
N ILE A 226 17.88 -6.01 -1.48
CA ILE A 226 18.61 -7.04 -2.25
C ILE A 226 18.45 -6.80 -3.75
N ALA A 227 17.25 -6.40 -4.17
CA ALA A 227 16.94 -6.13 -5.57
C ALA A 227 15.79 -5.15 -5.68
N GLU A 228 15.73 -4.41 -6.78
CA GLU A 228 14.59 -3.61 -7.19
C GLU A 228 14.43 -3.67 -8.71
N GLY A 229 13.22 -3.51 -9.21
CA GLY A 229 12.93 -3.52 -10.64
C GLY A 229 11.49 -3.94 -10.93
N ASP A 230 11.21 -4.21 -12.19
CA ASP A 230 9.95 -4.81 -12.62
C ASP A 230 9.90 -6.33 -12.36
N ALA A 231 8.79 -6.95 -12.74
CA ALA A 231 8.63 -8.39 -12.57
C ALA A 231 9.67 -9.19 -13.36
N GLU A 232 10.12 -8.73 -14.52
CA GLU A 232 11.12 -9.43 -15.36
C GLU A 232 12.49 -9.45 -14.69
N ALA A 233 12.88 -8.35 -14.07
CA ALA A 233 14.14 -8.23 -13.34
C ALA A 233 14.15 -9.07 -12.04
N ILE A 234 13.03 -9.18 -11.34
CA ILE A 234 12.95 -9.86 -10.05
C ILE A 234 12.66 -11.36 -10.19
N MET A 235 11.86 -11.76 -11.17
CA MET A 235 11.44 -13.15 -11.36
C MET A 235 12.50 -13.98 -12.07
N GLN A 236 13.70 -14.02 -11.50
CA GLN A 236 14.85 -14.83 -11.92
C GLN A 236 15.24 -15.75 -10.76
N ALA A 237 15.62 -16.99 -11.07
CA ALA A 237 15.91 -18.02 -10.06
C ALA A 237 16.98 -17.58 -9.06
N GLU A 238 18.06 -16.95 -9.54
CA GLU A 238 19.17 -16.45 -8.74
C GLU A 238 18.73 -15.30 -7.83
N VAL A 239 17.94 -14.36 -8.36
CA VAL A 239 17.44 -13.20 -7.61
C VAL A 239 16.47 -13.66 -6.51
N LEU A 240 15.52 -14.54 -6.84
CA LEU A 240 14.60 -15.11 -5.85
C LEU A 240 15.33 -15.97 -4.82
N GLY A 241 16.32 -16.74 -5.22
CA GLY A 241 17.19 -17.49 -4.32
C GLY A 241 17.92 -16.57 -3.34
N ALA A 242 18.41 -15.41 -3.80
CA ALA A 242 19.04 -14.41 -2.94
C ALA A 242 18.03 -13.77 -1.97
N ILE A 243 16.80 -13.50 -2.41
CA ILE A 243 15.74 -12.90 -1.59
C ILE A 243 15.28 -13.86 -0.50
N TYR A 244 14.94 -15.11 -0.87
CA TYR A 244 14.30 -16.07 0.05
C TYR A 244 15.28 -17.01 0.75
N GLY A 245 16.49 -17.14 0.25
CA GLY A 245 17.54 -17.99 0.83
C GLY A 245 17.35 -19.49 0.57
N ILE A 246 16.54 -19.85 -0.41
CA ILE A 246 16.24 -21.22 -0.84
C ILE A 246 16.31 -21.32 -2.36
N PRO A 247 16.60 -22.52 -2.94
CA PRO A 247 16.55 -22.71 -4.39
C PRO A 247 15.13 -22.43 -4.93
N MET A 248 15.07 -21.63 -5.99
CA MET A 248 13.81 -21.25 -6.64
C MET A 248 13.89 -21.58 -8.13
N GLY A 249 12.78 -22.09 -8.66
CA GLY A 249 12.60 -22.33 -10.09
C GLY A 249 11.63 -21.32 -10.69
N ILE A 250 11.74 -21.11 -12.02
CA ILE A 250 10.87 -20.20 -12.78
C ILE A 250 10.31 -20.93 -13.98
N LEU A 251 9.01 -20.76 -14.23
CA LEU A 251 8.33 -21.26 -15.43
C LEU A 251 7.59 -20.10 -16.12
N PRO A 252 7.55 -20.08 -17.45
CA PRO A 252 6.68 -19.17 -18.18
C PRO A 252 5.22 -19.36 -17.76
N HIS A 253 4.48 -18.26 -17.59
CA HIS A 253 3.05 -18.36 -17.29
C HIS A 253 2.30 -18.88 -18.54
N PRO A 254 1.42 -19.92 -18.41
CA PRO A 254 0.74 -20.55 -19.57
C PRO A 254 -0.11 -19.58 -20.39
N GLN A 255 -0.62 -18.52 -19.77
CA GLN A 255 -1.44 -17.50 -20.45
C GLN A 255 -0.65 -16.21 -20.77
N GLY A 256 0.68 -16.25 -20.70
CA GLY A 256 1.52 -15.07 -20.85
C GLY A 256 1.52 -14.15 -19.62
N GLY A 257 2.32 -13.09 -19.66
CA GLY A 257 2.53 -12.15 -18.54
C GLY A 257 3.72 -12.54 -17.65
N ALA A 258 3.70 -12.12 -16.40
CA ALA A 258 4.79 -12.40 -15.46
C ALA A 258 4.97 -13.91 -15.26
N PRO A 259 6.21 -14.42 -15.24
CA PRO A 259 6.49 -15.85 -15.01
C PRO A 259 6.05 -16.28 -13.61
N VAL A 260 5.98 -17.60 -13.39
CA VAL A 260 5.57 -18.21 -12.12
C VAL A 260 6.80 -18.79 -11.44
N SER A 261 7.02 -18.46 -10.18
CA SER A 261 8.07 -19.05 -9.35
C SER A 261 7.55 -20.21 -8.51
N PHE A 262 8.42 -21.16 -8.23
CA PHE A 262 8.18 -22.30 -7.34
C PHE A 262 9.44 -22.66 -6.56
N VAL A 263 9.28 -23.35 -5.43
CA VAL A 263 10.38 -23.88 -4.62
C VAL A 263 10.87 -25.18 -5.26
N CYS A 264 12.20 -25.32 -5.42
CA CYS A 264 12.85 -26.53 -5.95
C CYS A 264 13.04 -27.60 -4.87
#